data_450fead93690ddc547d2e962b50b253e
#
_entry.id   450fead93690ddc547d2e962b50b253e
#
_cell.length_a   1.000
_cell.length_b   1.000
_cell.length_c   1.000
_cell.angle_alpha   90.00
_cell.angle_beta   90.00
_cell.angle_gamma   90.00
#
_symmetry.space_group_name_H-M   'P 1'
#
loop_
_entity.id
_entity.type
_entity.pdbx_description
1 polymer ?
#
loop_
_entity_poly.entity_id
_entity_poly.type
_entity_poly.pdbx_seq_one_letter_code
_entity_poly.pdbx_strand_id
1 'polypeptide(L)'
;MSDIENVKKLREATGAGFKDCNLAIKESGGDIDKAIEILRVKGISKASKKMSRDAKEGVVAVSGNETKTSVIEVNCETDFVAKNEDFTNFVKELSELNNEKSSNLEELKSSKMKNGETVEDNVVSLIAKIGEKITIGKAKTIKNAGTVNNHYLHTVVKDNISKLAVIVSLETKDKSDAVKNFGKQLSMHIAASNPLALTSDLIDKSVIEKEQELVTEELKNSGKPDDIAKKISLGKMNKFKEENSLLSQAWVMEPKKKVQDIIKELSIADLKIKEFLRIKIGE
;
A
#
# COMPACT_ATOMS: atom_id res chain seq x y z
N MET A 1 -45.64 -13.55 0.00
CA MET A 1 -44.59 -13.54 -1.05
C MET A 1 -43.96 -14.91 -1.10
N SER A 2 -43.60 -15.40 -2.27
CA SER A 2 -42.96 -16.74 -2.34
C SER A 2 -41.55 -16.68 -1.72
N ASP A 3 -41.09 -17.76 -1.08
CA ASP A 3 -39.74 -17.86 -0.51
C ASP A 3 -38.63 -17.48 -1.52
N ILE A 4 -38.89 -17.75 -2.81
CA ILE A 4 -37.99 -17.44 -3.91
C ILE A 4 -37.84 -15.92 -4.14
N GLU A 5 -38.94 -15.16 -3.99
CA GLU A 5 -38.93 -13.69 -4.11
C GLU A 5 -38.15 -13.04 -2.97
N ASN A 6 -38.37 -13.53 -1.74
CA ASN A 6 -37.62 -13.05 -0.57
C ASN A 6 -36.13 -13.40 -0.68
N VAL A 7 -35.78 -14.59 -1.21
CA VAL A 7 -34.40 -14.98 -1.50
C VAL A 7 -33.75 -14.06 -2.54
N LYS A 8 -34.46 -13.67 -3.60
CA LYS A 8 -33.94 -12.73 -4.61
C LYS A 8 -33.67 -11.36 -3.98
N LYS A 9 -34.63 -10.80 -3.24
CA LYS A 9 -34.50 -9.51 -2.55
C LYS A 9 -33.36 -9.52 -1.56
N LEU A 10 -33.23 -10.58 -0.74
CA LEU A 10 -32.15 -10.72 0.22
C LEU A 10 -30.80 -10.81 -0.47
N ARG A 11 -30.72 -11.48 -1.63
CA ARG A 11 -29.51 -11.59 -2.41
C ARG A 11 -29.10 -10.26 -3.05
N GLU A 12 -30.06 -9.49 -3.56
CA GLU A 12 -29.83 -8.14 -4.08
C GLU A 12 -29.33 -7.19 -2.98
N ALA A 13 -29.92 -7.27 -1.79
CA ALA A 13 -29.55 -6.43 -0.66
C ALA A 13 -28.17 -6.77 -0.06
N THR A 14 -27.80 -8.08 -0.01
CA THR A 14 -26.62 -8.54 0.74
C THR A 14 -25.46 -9.03 -0.15
N GLY A 15 -25.72 -9.32 -1.43
CA GLY A 15 -24.76 -9.97 -2.32
C GLY A 15 -24.39 -11.40 -1.92
N ALA A 16 -25.03 -11.98 -0.91
CA ALA A 16 -24.73 -13.34 -0.43
C ALA A 16 -25.13 -14.41 -1.45
N GLY A 17 -24.50 -15.59 -1.37
CA GLY A 17 -24.82 -16.72 -2.25
C GLY A 17 -26.25 -17.21 -2.09
N PHE A 18 -26.84 -17.72 -3.20
CA PHE A 18 -28.24 -18.21 -3.20
C PHE A 18 -28.54 -19.20 -2.10
N LYS A 19 -27.61 -20.14 -1.84
CA LYS A 19 -27.76 -21.17 -0.80
C LYS A 19 -27.84 -20.55 0.61
N ASP A 20 -26.99 -19.58 0.90
CA ASP A 20 -26.96 -18.90 2.21
C ASP A 20 -28.22 -18.05 2.40
N CYS A 21 -28.67 -17.31 1.36
CA CYS A 21 -29.90 -16.54 1.40
C CYS A 21 -31.13 -17.44 1.61
N ASN A 22 -31.21 -18.59 0.93
CA ASN A 22 -32.32 -19.53 1.10
C ASN A 22 -32.39 -20.10 2.51
N LEU A 23 -31.22 -20.46 3.09
CA LEU A 23 -31.14 -20.91 4.47
C LEU A 23 -31.54 -19.80 5.46
N ALA A 24 -31.05 -18.58 5.27
CA ALA A 24 -31.39 -17.47 6.14
C ALA A 24 -32.89 -17.11 6.09
N ILE A 25 -33.53 -17.11 4.91
CA ILE A 25 -34.96 -16.89 4.78
C ILE A 25 -35.77 -17.99 5.52
N LYS A 26 -35.37 -19.26 5.42
CA LYS A 26 -35.98 -20.35 6.16
C LYS A 26 -35.86 -20.21 7.67
N GLU A 27 -34.65 -19.89 8.14
CA GLU A 27 -34.31 -19.70 9.56
C GLU A 27 -35.05 -18.48 10.15
N SER A 28 -35.25 -17.41 9.36
CA SER A 28 -35.93 -16.20 9.78
C SER A 28 -37.51 -16.31 9.71
N GLY A 29 -38.03 -17.43 9.19
CA GLY A 29 -39.45 -17.58 8.94
C GLY A 29 -39.98 -16.65 7.84
N GLY A 30 -39.17 -16.27 6.86
CA GLY A 30 -39.52 -15.38 5.75
C GLY A 30 -39.30 -13.89 6.05
N ASP A 31 -38.81 -13.52 7.23
CA ASP A 31 -38.48 -12.15 7.63
C ASP A 31 -37.14 -11.75 7.03
N ILE A 32 -37.14 -10.74 6.17
CA ILE A 32 -35.94 -10.29 5.43
C ILE A 32 -34.90 -9.64 6.39
N ASP A 33 -35.36 -8.81 7.33
CA ASP A 33 -34.47 -8.10 8.24
C ASP A 33 -33.72 -9.07 9.18
N LYS A 34 -34.48 -10.04 9.73
CA LYS A 34 -33.87 -11.13 10.50
C LYS A 34 -32.93 -12.00 9.65
N ALA A 35 -33.26 -12.25 8.39
CA ALA A 35 -32.44 -12.99 7.48
C ALA A 35 -31.11 -12.26 7.19
N ILE A 36 -31.11 -10.92 7.07
CA ILE A 36 -29.91 -10.08 6.95
C ILE A 36 -29.03 -10.28 8.18
N GLU A 37 -29.60 -10.23 9.38
CA GLU A 37 -28.86 -10.39 10.63
C GLU A 37 -28.25 -11.81 10.75
N ILE A 38 -28.99 -12.84 10.38
CA ILE A 38 -28.50 -14.24 10.31
C ILE A 38 -27.30 -14.32 9.33
N LEU A 39 -27.41 -13.69 8.16
CA LEU A 39 -26.31 -13.67 7.19
C LEU A 39 -25.08 -12.93 7.71
N ARG A 40 -25.27 -11.81 8.44
CA ARG A 40 -24.22 -11.06 9.08
C ARG A 40 -23.47 -11.91 10.11
N VAL A 41 -24.16 -12.58 11.00
CA VAL A 41 -23.57 -13.50 12.00
C VAL A 41 -22.81 -14.65 11.33
N LYS A 42 -23.40 -15.26 10.29
CA LYS A 42 -22.73 -16.31 9.51
C LYS A 42 -21.51 -15.77 8.75
N GLY A 43 -21.56 -14.52 8.27
CA GLY A 43 -20.46 -13.82 7.63
C GLY A 43 -19.28 -13.62 8.57
N ILE A 44 -19.53 -13.16 9.79
CA ILE A 44 -18.50 -13.03 10.84
C ILE A 44 -17.82 -14.37 11.10
N SER A 45 -18.57 -15.46 11.25
CA SER A 45 -18.03 -16.81 11.44
C SER A 45 -17.17 -17.29 10.27
N LYS A 46 -17.61 -17.01 9.03
CA LYS A 46 -16.82 -17.32 7.82
C LYS A 46 -15.54 -16.51 7.73
N ALA A 47 -15.61 -15.20 8.00
CA ALA A 47 -14.46 -14.31 7.99
C ALA A 47 -13.43 -14.74 9.03
N SER A 48 -13.86 -15.03 10.27
CA SER A 48 -12.99 -15.50 11.35
C SER A 48 -12.20 -16.75 10.97
N LYS A 49 -12.85 -17.74 10.33
CA LYS A 49 -12.19 -18.96 9.84
C LYS A 49 -11.14 -18.73 8.76
N LYS A 50 -11.21 -17.58 8.06
CA LYS A 50 -10.27 -17.22 6.99
C LYS A 50 -9.05 -16.48 7.52
N MET A 51 -9.12 -15.87 8.70
CA MET A 51 -8.05 -15.00 9.23
C MET A 51 -6.69 -15.69 9.43
N SER A 52 -6.64 -17.01 9.53
CA SER A 52 -5.39 -17.79 9.63
C SER A 52 -4.69 -18.02 8.29
N ARG A 53 -5.32 -17.66 7.16
CA ARG A 53 -4.73 -17.86 5.83
C ARG A 53 -3.73 -16.76 5.49
N ASP A 54 -2.81 -17.04 4.57
CA ASP A 54 -1.92 -16.04 4.00
C ASP A 54 -2.67 -15.19 2.98
N ALA A 55 -2.47 -13.87 3.04
CA ALA A 55 -2.99 -12.90 2.08
C ALA A 55 -1.83 -12.01 1.62
N LYS A 56 -1.05 -12.48 0.64
CA LYS A 56 0.15 -11.81 0.10
C LYS A 56 -0.12 -11.08 -1.19
N GLU A 57 -1.27 -11.35 -1.83
CA GLU A 57 -1.77 -10.59 -2.96
C GLU A 57 -2.58 -9.38 -2.48
N GLY A 58 -3.08 -8.56 -3.40
CA GLY A 58 -3.87 -7.38 -3.07
C GLY A 58 -3.59 -6.20 -3.98
N VAL A 59 -3.92 -5.01 -3.50
CA VAL A 59 -3.65 -3.75 -4.19
C VAL A 59 -3.30 -2.64 -3.20
N VAL A 60 -2.64 -1.61 -3.71
CA VAL A 60 -2.45 -0.32 -3.05
C VAL A 60 -3.29 0.73 -3.75
N ALA A 61 -3.94 1.61 -3.01
CA ALA A 61 -4.73 2.71 -3.55
C ALA A 61 -4.23 4.05 -3.03
N VAL A 62 -4.22 5.04 -3.90
CA VAL A 62 -3.81 6.41 -3.58
C VAL A 62 -5.02 7.34 -3.69
N SER A 63 -5.17 8.26 -2.73
CA SER A 63 -6.20 9.29 -2.73
C SER A 63 -5.64 10.62 -2.23
N GLY A 64 -6.30 11.71 -2.60
CA GLY A 64 -5.93 13.06 -2.19
C GLY A 64 -5.43 13.93 -3.34
N ASN A 65 -4.60 14.91 -3.00
CA ASN A 65 -4.08 15.90 -3.93
C ASN A 65 -2.63 16.26 -3.59
N GLU A 66 -2.06 17.23 -4.31
CA GLU A 66 -0.66 17.67 -4.12
C GLU A 66 -0.33 18.24 -2.72
N THR A 67 -1.31 18.55 -1.89
CA THR A 67 -1.08 19.06 -0.52
C THR A 67 -1.33 18.01 0.57
N LYS A 68 -2.14 17.01 0.28
CA LYS A 68 -2.44 15.88 1.17
C LYS A 68 -2.68 14.63 0.33
N THR A 69 -1.77 13.69 0.38
CA THR A 69 -1.83 12.42 -0.36
C THR A 69 -1.74 11.25 0.60
N SER A 70 -2.65 10.30 0.46
CA SER A 70 -2.70 9.10 1.27
C SER A 70 -2.58 7.86 0.40
N VAL A 71 -1.99 6.82 0.96
CA VAL A 71 -1.96 5.48 0.37
C VAL A 71 -2.45 4.48 1.38
N ILE A 72 -3.13 3.45 0.90
CA ILE A 72 -3.61 2.32 1.71
C ILE A 72 -3.40 1.01 0.96
N GLU A 73 -2.95 0.01 1.69
CA GLU A 73 -2.78 -1.37 1.23
C GLU A 73 -3.98 -2.20 1.65
N VAL A 74 -4.52 -2.98 0.72
CA VAL A 74 -5.56 -3.98 1.00
C VAL A 74 -5.14 -5.30 0.40
N ASN A 75 -4.99 -6.31 1.26
CA ASN A 75 -4.49 -7.62 0.89
C ASN A 75 -5.63 -8.62 0.68
N CYS A 76 -5.43 -9.57 -0.22
CA CYS A 76 -6.29 -10.73 -0.49
C CYS A 76 -5.43 -11.97 -0.78
N GLU A 77 -6.07 -13.14 -0.96
CA GLU A 77 -5.33 -14.39 -1.18
C GLU A 77 -4.84 -14.52 -2.63
N THR A 78 -5.61 -14.05 -3.63
CA THR A 78 -5.30 -14.24 -5.06
C THR A 78 -5.33 -12.94 -5.87
N ASP A 79 -4.63 -12.96 -7.01
CA ASP A 79 -4.65 -11.86 -7.98
C ASP A 79 -6.00 -11.74 -8.71
N PHE A 80 -6.81 -12.79 -8.76
CA PHE A 80 -8.19 -12.75 -9.27
C PHE A 80 -9.06 -11.83 -8.43
N VAL A 81 -8.98 -11.97 -7.09
CA VAL A 81 -9.71 -11.09 -6.17
C VAL A 81 -9.18 -9.67 -6.22
N ALA A 82 -7.87 -9.47 -6.36
CA ALA A 82 -7.28 -8.15 -6.53
C ALA A 82 -7.83 -7.37 -7.75
N LYS A 83 -8.38 -8.08 -8.75
CA LYS A 83 -9.01 -7.50 -9.96
C LYS A 83 -10.55 -7.53 -9.91
N ASN A 84 -11.14 -8.13 -8.88
CA ASN A 84 -12.58 -8.24 -8.73
C ASN A 84 -13.22 -6.85 -8.53
N GLU A 85 -14.36 -6.62 -9.14
CA GLU A 85 -15.04 -5.32 -9.12
C GLU A 85 -15.51 -4.91 -7.72
N ASP A 86 -16.11 -5.82 -6.96
CA ASP A 86 -16.54 -5.54 -5.58
C ASP A 86 -15.35 -5.17 -4.69
N PHE A 87 -14.24 -5.91 -4.84
CA PHE A 87 -13.02 -5.64 -4.11
C PHE A 87 -12.42 -4.27 -4.48
N THR A 88 -12.28 -3.96 -5.77
CA THR A 88 -11.70 -2.68 -6.22
C THR A 88 -12.59 -1.48 -5.89
N ASN A 89 -13.92 -1.63 -5.91
CA ASN A 89 -14.86 -0.58 -5.50
C ASN A 89 -14.76 -0.32 -3.99
N PHE A 90 -14.68 -1.38 -3.18
CA PHE A 90 -14.41 -1.25 -1.74
C PHE A 90 -13.09 -0.53 -1.47
N VAL A 91 -12.01 -0.93 -2.14
CA VAL A 91 -10.68 -0.32 -1.98
C VAL A 91 -10.69 1.16 -2.38
N LYS A 92 -11.40 1.52 -3.45
CA LYS A 92 -11.53 2.92 -3.88
C LYS A 92 -12.17 3.77 -2.79
N GLU A 93 -13.31 3.37 -2.29
CA GLU A 93 -14.02 4.09 -1.24
C GLU A 93 -13.21 4.15 0.06
N LEU A 94 -12.58 3.03 0.44
CA LEU A 94 -11.68 2.97 1.59
C LEU A 94 -10.52 3.95 1.45
N SER A 95 -9.94 4.12 0.26
CA SER A 95 -8.82 5.05 0.04
C SER A 95 -9.23 6.51 0.23
N GLU A 96 -10.47 6.87 -0.18
CA GLU A 96 -11.05 8.21 0.04
C GLU A 96 -11.21 8.48 1.54
N LEU A 97 -11.80 7.54 2.27
CA LEU A 97 -11.93 7.61 3.74
C LEU A 97 -10.56 7.65 4.44
N ASN A 98 -9.60 6.86 3.99
CA ASN A 98 -8.24 6.88 4.51
C ASN A 98 -7.58 8.26 4.40
N ASN A 99 -7.81 8.95 3.29
CA ASN A 99 -7.33 10.32 3.12
C ASN A 99 -8.03 11.28 4.10
N GLU A 100 -9.33 11.17 4.28
CA GLU A 100 -10.08 11.98 5.26
C GLU A 100 -9.55 11.79 6.68
N LYS A 101 -9.38 10.54 7.12
CA LYS A 101 -8.93 10.14 8.46
C LYS A 101 -7.42 10.21 8.65
N SER A 102 -6.67 10.69 7.66
CA SER A 102 -5.21 10.85 7.72
C SER A 102 -4.48 9.57 8.16
N SER A 103 -4.96 8.41 7.70
CA SER A 103 -4.43 7.05 7.98
C SER A 103 -4.47 6.63 9.45
N ASN A 104 -5.40 7.18 10.22
CA ASN A 104 -5.73 6.64 11.53
C ASN A 104 -6.56 5.36 11.35
N LEU A 105 -5.92 4.19 11.49
CA LEU A 105 -6.53 2.89 11.20
C LEU A 105 -7.70 2.56 12.13
N GLU A 106 -7.65 2.95 13.41
CA GLU A 106 -8.75 2.70 14.36
C GLU A 106 -9.98 3.52 13.99
N GLU A 107 -9.79 4.80 13.71
CA GLU A 107 -10.86 5.67 13.26
C GLU A 107 -11.40 5.23 11.88
N LEU A 108 -10.52 4.79 10.98
CA LEU A 108 -10.88 4.30 9.65
C LEU A 108 -11.78 3.07 9.74
N LYS A 109 -11.44 2.07 10.55
CA LYS A 109 -12.22 0.85 10.72
C LYS A 109 -13.65 1.11 11.22
N SER A 110 -13.80 2.07 12.14
CA SER A 110 -15.10 2.47 12.70
C SER A 110 -15.87 3.47 11.84
N SER A 111 -15.23 4.05 10.80
CA SER A 111 -15.87 5.01 9.90
C SER A 111 -16.95 4.33 9.04
N LYS A 112 -18.02 5.07 8.75
CA LYS A 112 -19.10 4.60 7.89
C LYS A 112 -18.76 4.79 6.42
N MET A 113 -19.01 3.76 5.62
CA MET A 113 -19.00 3.79 4.17
C MET A 113 -20.33 4.29 3.60
N LYS A 114 -20.43 4.48 2.29
CA LYS A 114 -21.63 5.01 1.60
C LYS A 114 -22.90 4.20 1.85
N ASN A 115 -22.74 2.91 2.11
CA ASN A 115 -23.87 2.03 2.47
C ASN A 115 -24.35 2.17 3.92
N GLY A 116 -23.71 3.03 4.73
CA GLY A 116 -24.02 3.27 6.14
C GLY A 116 -23.42 2.30 7.14
N GLU A 117 -22.78 1.21 6.68
CA GLU A 117 -22.07 0.25 7.52
C GLU A 117 -20.63 0.70 7.78
N THR A 118 -20.00 0.16 8.83
CA THR A 118 -18.59 0.46 9.12
C THR A 118 -17.67 -0.18 8.10
N VAL A 119 -16.44 0.32 7.98
CA VAL A 119 -15.39 -0.30 7.16
C VAL A 119 -15.17 -1.76 7.62
N GLU A 120 -15.16 -2.01 8.92
CA GLU A 120 -14.99 -3.37 9.46
C GLU A 120 -16.13 -4.32 9.06
N ASP A 121 -17.39 -3.88 9.14
CA ASP A 121 -18.56 -4.65 8.68
C ASP A 121 -18.49 -4.92 7.17
N ASN A 122 -18.06 -3.94 6.38
CA ASN A 122 -17.86 -4.10 4.94
C ASN A 122 -16.75 -5.11 4.60
N VAL A 123 -15.65 -5.14 5.34
CA VAL A 123 -14.60 -6.17 5.18
C VAL A 123 -15.18 -7.56 5.45
N VAL A 124 -15.93 -7.73 6.55
CA VAL A 124 -16.58 -9.02 6.89
C VAL A 124 -17.54 -9.46 5.79
N SER A 125 -18.38 -8.55 5.31
CA SER A 125 -19.34 -8.82 4.24
C SER A 125 -18.64 -9.19 2.93
N LEU A 126 -17.55 -8.50 2.60
CA LEU A 126 -16.75 -8.77 1.40
C LEU A 126 -16.05 -10.14 1.49
N ILE A 127 -15.48 -10.51 2.64
CA ILE A 127 -14.91 -11.84 2.88
C ILE A 127 -15.99 -12.92 2.73
N ALA A 128 -17.19 -12.70 3.28
CA ALA A 128 -18.30 -13.65 3.16
C ALA A 128 -18.76 -13.85 1.72
N LYS A 129 -18.78 -12.77 0.91
CA LYS A 129 -19.20 -12.76 -0.50
C LYS A 129 -18.16 -13.42 -1.40
N ILE A 130 -16.89 -13.01 -1.29
CA ILE A 130 -15.79 -13.44 -2.17
C ILE A 130 -15.23 -14.81 -1.73
N GLY A 131 -15.20 -15.07 -0.42
CA GLY A 131 -14.70 -16.35 0.12
C GLY A 131 -13.19 -16.39 0.35
N GLU A 132 -12.49 -15.26 0.26
CA GLU A 132 -11.06 -15.12 0.56
C GLU A 132 -10.83 -14.24 1.79
N LYS A 133 -9.68 -14.40 2.44
CA LYS A 133 -9.19 -13.48 3.45
C LYS A 133 -8.94 -12.11 2.81
N ILE A 134 -9.48 -11.07 3.41
CA ILE A 134 -9.22 -9.67 3.03
C ILE A 134 -8.78 -8.93 4.29
N THR A 135 -7.69 -8.18 4.20
CA THR A 135 -7.17 -7.40 5.32
C THR A 135 -6.73 -6.01 4.85
N ILE A 136 -6.92 -5.03 5.72
CA ILE A 136 -6.36 -3.69 5.54
C ILE A 136 -4.94 -3.74 6.10
N GLY A 137 -3.97 -3.45 5.24
CA GLY A 137 -2.55 -3.47 5.55
C GLY A 137 -2.02 -2.09 5.95
N LYS A 138 -0.88 -1.70 5.36
CA LYS A 138 -0.23 -0.42 5.65
C LYS A 138 -1.08 0.75 5.15
N ALA A 139 -1.17 1.81 5.96
CA ALA A 139 -1.77 3.07 5.57
C ALA A 139 -0.87 4.23 5.99
N LYS A 140 -0.72 5.22 5.13
CA LYS A 140 0.09 6.41 5.40
C LYS A 140 -0.49 7.62 4.67
N THR A 141 -0.47 8.77 5.36
CA THR A 141 -0.80 10.07 4.78
C THR A 141 0.41 10.99 4.85
N ILE A 142 0.75 11.60 3.73
CA ILE A 142 1.75 12.66 3.64
C ILE A 142 1.01 13.99 3.51
N LYS A 143 1.23 14.87 4.51
CA LYS A 143 0.67 16.21 4.59
C LYS A 143 1.68 17.12 5.27
N ASN A 144 2.54 17.77 4.50
CA ASN A 144 3.56 18.66 5.00
C ASN A 144 3.28 20.10 4.54
N ALA A 145 3.46 21.06 5.42
CA ALA A 145 3.35 22.48 5.05
C ALA A 145 4.50 22.86 4.11
N GLY A 146 4.19 23.63 3.06
CA GLY A 146 5.21 24.12 2.11
C GLY A 146 5.73 23.05 1.15
N THR A 147 5.06 21.90 1.02
CA THR A 147 5.44 20.86 0.09
C THR A 147 4.42 20.65 -1.01
N VAL A 148 4.88 20.00 -2.10
CA VAL A 148 4.07 19.50 -3.21
C VAL A 148 4.26 17.99 -3.28
N ASN A 149 3.18 17.24 -3.14
CA ASN A 149 3.21 15.79 -3.25
C ASN A 149 3.01 15.36 -4.71
N ASN A 150 3.81 14.38 -5.11
CA ASN A 150 3.68 13.68 -6.39
C ASN A 150 3.54 12.20 -6.09
N HIS A 151 2.87 11.46 -6.97
CA HIS A 151 2.76 10.02 -6.83
C HIS A 151 2.95 9.30 -8.17
N TYR A 152 3.32 8.04 -8.10
CA TYR A 152 3.42 7.13 -9.22
C TYR A 152 2.82 5.78 -8.86
N LEU A 153 2.04 5.23 -9.78
CA LEU A 153 1.40 3.93 -9.66
C LEU A 153 1.98 2.98 -10.70
N HIS A 154 2.49 1.85 -10.25
CA HIS A 154 3.06 0.83 -11.12
C HIS A 154 2.19 -0.43 -11.11
N THR A 155 2.01 -1.05 -12.29
CA THR A 155 1.08 -2.17 -12.50
C THR A 155 -0.34 -1.78 -12.05
N VAL A 156 -0.89 -0.79 -12.76
CA VAL A 156 -2.23 -0.24 -12.51
C VAL A 156 -3.28 -1.32 -12.76
N VAL A 157 -4.18 -1.51 -11.80
CA VAL A 157 -5.32 -2.44 -11.87
C VAL A 157 -6.59 -1.68 -12.25
N LYS A 158 -6.80 -0.51 -11.66
CA LYS A 158 -7.91 0.42 -11.89
C LYS A 158 -7.44 1.84 -11.55
N ASP A 159 -8.23 2.87 -11.86
CA ASP A 159 -7.90 4.26 -11.54
C ASP A 159 -7.50 4.42 -10.06
N ASN A 160 -6.31 4.94 -9.82
CA ASN A 160 -5.70 5.14 -8.50
C ASN A 160 -5.45 3.86 -7.67
N ILE A 161 -5.55 2.68 -8.30
CA ILE A 161 -5.32 1.37 -7.68
C ILE A 161 -4.26 0.61 -8.48
N SER A 162 -3.23 0.10 -7.80
CA SER A 162 -2.08 -0.56 -8.43
C SER A 162 -1.48 -1.64 -7.54
N LYS A 163 -0.43 -2.31 -8.01
CA LYS A 163 0.36 -3.26 -7.21
C LYS A 163 1.51 -2.59 -6.45
N LEU A 164 1.92 -1.41 -6.88
CA LEU A 164 2.95 -0.61 -6.24
C LEU A 164 2.58 0.87 -6.34
N ALA A 165 2.68 1.60 -5.25
CA ALA A 165 2.51 3.04 -5.18
C ALA A 165 3.73 3.71 -4.54
N VAL A 166 4.11 4.85 -5.10
CA VAL A 166 5.13 5.74 -4.53
C VAL A 166 4.51 7.12 -4.36
N ILE A 167 4.76 7.75 -3.22
CA ILE A 167 4.45 9.15 -2.95
C ILE A 167 5.77 9.85 -2.63
N VAL A 168 6.01 11.00 -3.24
CA VAL A 168 7.15 11.87 -2.95
C VAL A 168 6.64 13.24 -2.54
N SER A 169 7.17 13.78 -1.45
CA SER A 169 6.88 15.12 -0.96
C SER A 169 8.09 16.02 -1.22
N LEU A 170 7.92 17.01 -2.08
CA LEU A 170 8.95 17.98 -2.43
C LEU A 170 8.72 19.29 -1.69
N GLU A 171 9.69 19.75 -0.91
CA GLU A 171 9.69 21.06 -0.28
C GLU A 171 10.19 22.10 -1.30
N THR A 172 9.34 23.03 -1.64
CA THR A 172 9.64 24.14 -2.58
C THR A 172 8.50 25.16 -2.61
N LYS A 173 8.83 26.39 -2.93
CA LYS A 173 7.85 27.44 -3.24
C LYS A 173 7.46 27.46 -4.72
N ASP A 174 8.27 26.83 -5.56
CA ASP A 174 8.04 26.72 -7.02
C ASP A 174 6.97 25.65 -7.29
N LYS A 175 5.95 26.01 -8.05
CA LYS A 175 4.86 25.12 -8.51
C LYS A 175 4.86 24.92 -10.02
N SER A 176 6.00 25.18 -10.66
CA SER A 176 6.18 25.03 -12.10
C SER A 176 6.01 23.58 -12.57
N ASP A 177 5.80 23.40 -13.86
CA ASP A 177 5.76 22.08 -14.47
C ASP A 177 7.10 21.33 -14.34
N ALA A 178 8.22 22.05 -14.20
CA ALA A 178 9.52 21.45 -13.95
C ALA A 178 9.54 20.68 -12.62
N VAL A 179 8.99 21.26 -11.54
CA VAL A 179 8.86 20.59 -10.23
C VAL A 179 7.95 19.35 -10.33
N LYS A 180 6.80 19.48 -11.00
CA LYS A 180 5.84 18.38 -11.17
C LYS A 180 6.45 17.23 -11.98
N ASN A 181 7.13 17.56 -13.07
CA ASN A 181 7.82 16.57 -13.91
C ASN A 181 8.94 15.85 -13.13
N PHE A 182 9.75 16.60 -12.40
CA PHE A 182 10.77 16.02 -11.54
C PHE A 182 10.15 15.11 -10.47
N GLY A 183 9.11 15.56 -9.78
CA GLY A 183 8.42 14.75 -8.76
C GLY A 183 7.87 13.44 -9.32
N LYS A 184 7.30 13.47 -10.53
CA LYS A 184 6.83 12.28 -11.23
C LYS A 184 7.99 11.34 -11.58
N GLN A 185 9.06 11.86 -12.17
CA GLN A 185 10.24 11.07 -12.53
C GLN A 185 10.93 10.48 -11.29
N LEU A 186 11.02 11.26 -10.20
CA LEU A 186 11.56 10.78 -8.93
C LEU A 186 10.72 9.66 -8.33
N SER A 187 9.40 9.77 -8.41
CA SER A 187 8.49 8.69 -7.96
C SER A 187 8.69 7.41 -8.80
N MET A 188 8.93 7.54 -10.11
CA MET A 188 9.25 6.40 -10.98
C MET A 188 10.62 5.79 -10.63
N HIS A 189 11.62 6.63 -10.37
CA HIS A 189 12.94 6.19 -9.90
C HIS A 189 12.84 5.39 -8.60
N ILE A 190 12.12 5.89 -7.59
CA ILE A 190 11.93 5.22 -6.31
C ILE A 190 11.19 3.88 -6.49
N ALA A 191 10.21 3.83 -7.39
CA ALA A 191 9.50 2.58 -7.70
C ALA A 191 10.46 1.50 -8.21
N ALA A 192 11.41 1.88 -9.07
CA ALA A 192 12.38 0.97 -9.69
C ALA A 192 13.56 0.62 -8.77
N SER A 193 14.10 1.62 -8.06
CA SER A 193 15.38 1.49 -7.34
C SER A 193 15.21 1.14 -5.85
N ASN A 194 13.99 1.21 -5.32
CA ASN A 194 13.64 0.84 -3.94
C ASN A 194 14.64 1.34 -2.87
N PRO A 195 14.91 2.64 -2.76
CA PRO A 195 15.79 3.17 -1.74
C PRO A 195 15.23 2.92 -0.33
N LEU A 196 16.10 2.59 0.60
CA LEU A 196 15.72 2.35 2.01
C LEU A 196 15.56 3.65 2.79
N ALA A 197 16.32 4.70 2.42
CA ALA A 197 16.30 5.99 3.10
C ALA A 197 16.63 7.14 2.14
N LEU A 198 16.39 8.38 2.57
CA LEU A 198 16.76 9.57 1.80
C LEU A 198 18.29 9.72 1.68
N THR A 199 18.99 9.52 2.79
CA THR A 199 20.44 9.61 2.91
C THR A 199 20.99 8.39 3.66
N SER A 200 22.29 8.13 3.55
CA SER A 200 22.94 6.95 4.14
C SER A 200 22.90 6.90 5.66
N ASP A 201 22.87 8.04 6.31
CA ASP A 201 22.77 8.18 7.77
C ASP A 201 21.35 7.91 8.31
N LEU A 202 20.34 7.94 7.43
CA LEU A 202 18.96 7.62 7.77
C LEU A 202 18.58 6.14 7.52
N ILE A 203 19.49 5.33 7.00
CA ILE A 203 19.26 3.88 6.89
C ILE A 203 19.19 3.30 8.30
N ASP A 204 18.20 2.45 8.55
CA ASP A 204 18.02 1.80 9.85
C ASP A 204 19.30 1.05 10.28
N LYS A 205 19.71 1.26 11.52
CA LYS A 205 20.93 0.66 12.07
C LYS A 205 20.91 -0.86 12.03
N SER A 206 19.75 -1.46 12.27
CA SER A 206 19.59 -2.92 12.23
C SER A 206 19.83 -3.48 10.83
N VAL A 207 19.45 -2.73 9.78
CA VAL A 207 19.73 -3.10 8.38
C VAL A 207 21.24 -3.01 8.08
N ILE A 208 21.91 -1.95 8.55
CA ILE A 208 23.36 -1.79 8.40
C ILE A 208 24.13 -2.89 9.14
N GLU A 209 23.72 -3.20 10.37
CA GLU A 209 24.35 -4.25 11.20
C GLU A 209 24.20 -5.62 10.55
N LYS A 210 23.01 -5.95 10.08
CA LYS A 210 22.75 -7.22 9.37
C LYS A 210 23.59 -7.35 8.10
N GLU A 211 23.68 -6.30 7.29
CA GLU A 211 24.53 -6.32 6.09
C GLU A 211 26.01 -6.46 6.46
N GLN A 212 26.47 -5.76 7.51
CA GLN A 212 27.85 -5.89 8.00
C GLN A 212 28.18 -7.32 8.46
N GLU A 213 27.23 -8.00 9.13
CA GLU A 213 27.38 -9.42 9.53
C GLU A 213 27.54 -10.31 8.30
N LEU A 214 26.68 -10.15 7.29
CA LEU A 214 26.73 -10.93 6.04
C LEU A 214 28.06 -10.72 5.30
N VAL A 215 28.49 -9.47 5.17
CA VAL A 215 29.79 -9.14 4.53
C VAL A 215 30.96 -9.75 5.32
N THR A 216 30.89 -9.72 6.64
CA THR A 216 31.94 -10.27 7.51
C THR A 216 32.03 -11.79 7.37
N GLU A 217 30.89 -12.48 7.35
CA GLU A 217 30.82 -13.93 7.17
C GLU A 217 31.34 -14.35 5.78
N GLU A 218 30.96 -13.65 4.73
CA GLU A 218 31.46 -13.87 3.37
C GLU A 218 33.00 -13.75 3.32
N LEU A 219 33.56 -12.73 3.96
CA LEU A 219 34.99 -12.48 3.93
C LEU A 219 35.79 -13.49 4.77
N LYS A 220 35.26 -13.97 5.89
CA LYS A 220 35.86 -15.08 6.66
C LYS A 220 36.07 -16.33 5.81
N ASN A 221 35.06 -16.65 4.98
CA ASN A 221 35.08 -17.81 4.11
C ASN A 221 35.97 -17.62 2.85
N SER A 222 36.47 -16.39 2.59
CA SER A 222 37.22 -16.06 1.38
C SER A 222 38.71 -16.39 1.47
N GLY A 223 39.25 -16.74 2.65
CA GLY A 223 40.66 -17.02 2.88
C GLY A 223 41.63 -15.84 2.67
N LYS A 224 41.13 -14.61 2.61
CA LYS A 224 41.93 -13.39 2.41
C LYS A 224 42.60 -12.93 3.71
N PRO A 225 43.79 -12.32 3.64
CA PRO A 225 44.42 -11.69 4.79
C PRO A 225 43.50 -10.65 5.44
N ASP A 226 43.53 -10.53 6.77
CA ASP A 226 42.64 -9.67 7.56
C ASP A 226 42.63 -8.19 7.12
N ASP A 227 43.81 -7.64 6.77
CA ASP A 227 43.90 -6.24 6.31
C ASP A 227 43.18 -6.02 4.96
N ILE A 228 43.27 -7.02 4.07
CA ILE A 228 42.58 -6.97 2.78
C ILE A 228 41.07 -7.16 3.00
N ALA A 229 40.69 -8.11 3.87
CA ALA A 229 39.30 -8.35 4.21
C ALA A 229 38.61 -7.09 4.80
N LYS A 230 39.27 -6.39 5.72
CA LYS A 230 38.80 -5.11 6.29
C LYS A 230 38.60 -4.03 5.23
N LYS A 231 39.54 -3.85 4.30
CA LYS A 231 39.37 -2.87 3.20
C LYS A 231 38.19 -3.21 2.28
N ILE A 232 38.04 -4.49 1.93
CA ILE A 232 36.92 -4.97 1.10
C ILE A 232 35.63 -4.76 1.83
N SER A 233 35.53 -5.09 3.13
CA SER A 233 34.33 -4.87 3.95
C SER A 233 33.92 -3.41 3.95
N LEU A 234 34.86 -2.49 4.19
CA LEU A 234 34.58 -1.06 4.15
C LEU A 234 34.06 -0.62 2.78
N GLY A 235 34.69 -1.08 1.69
CA GLY A 235 34.26 -0.79 0.33
C GLY A 235 32.82 -1.30 0.04
N LYS A 236 32.51 -2.55 0.44
CA LYS A 236 31.18 -3.14 0.29
C LYS A 236 30.12 -2.37 1.08
N MET A 237 30.40 -2.03 2.32
CA MET A 237 29.48 -1.26 3.16
C MET A 237 29.21 0.15 2.62
N ASN A 238 30.23 0.83 2.11
CA ASN A 238 30.08 2.12 1.46
C ASN A 238 29.20 2.01 0.20
N LYS A 239 29.44 0.99 -0.61
CA LYS A 239 28.64 0.71 -1.81
C LYS A 239 27.19 0.38 -1.45
N PHE A 240 26.96 -0.47 -0.44
CA PHE A 240 25.63 -0.78 0.07
C PHE A 240 24.87 0.50 0.47
N LYS A 241 25.50 1.36 1.28
CA LYS A 241 24.89 2.63 1.70
C LYS A 241 24.58 3.55 0.52
N GLU A 242 25.48 3.63 -0.46
CA GLU A 242 25.29 4.45 -1.67
C GLU A 242 24.12 3.94 -2.53
N GLU A 243 24.05 2.63 -2.75
CA GLU A 243 23.02 2.00 -3.56
C GLU A 243 21.63 2.01 -2.90
N ASN A 244 21.56 2.12 -1.57
CA ASN A 244 20.32 2.10 -0.80
C ASN A 244 19.88 3.47 -0.27
N SER A 245 20.59 4.55 -0.62
CA SER A 245 20.22 5.92 -0.25
C SER A 245 19.77 6.71 -1.46
N LEU A 246 18.55 7.23 -1.44
CA LEU A 246 17.91 7.88 -2.59
C LEU A 246 18.80 8.94 -3.24
N LEU A 247 19.39 9.85 -2.46
CA LEU A 247 20.21 10.96 -3.00
C LEU A 247 21.49 10.50 -3.70
N SER A 248 22.05 9.38 -3.29
CA SER A 248 23.29 8.81 -3.86
C SER A 248 23.07 7.78 -4.95
N GLN A 249 21.84 7.29 -5.13
CA GLN A 249 21.51 6.34 -6.19
C GLN A 249 21.75 6.94 -7.58
N ALA A 250 22.23 6.09 -8.49
CA ALA A 250 22.31 6.43 -9.91
C ALA A 250 20.89 6.67 -10.47
N TRP A 251 20.69 7.81 -11.13
CA TRP A 251 19.37 8.19 -11.68
C TRP A 251 18.93 7.22 -12.79
N VAL A 252 17.77 6.61 -12.65
CA VAL A 252 17.31 5.56 -13.57
C VAL A 252 17.25 6.03 -15.02
N MET A 253 16.89 7.30 -15.28
CA MET A 253 16.80 7.85 -16.64
C MET A 253 18.17 8.24 -17.21
N GLU A 254 19.16 8.51 -16.34
CA GLU A 254 20.53 8.90 -16.73
C GLU A 254 21.54 8.34 -15.71
N PRO A 255 21.93 7.04 -15.82
CA PRO A 255 22.72 6.35 -14.77
C PRO A 255 24.11 6.91 -14.50
N LYS A 256 24.60 7.84 -15.32
CA LYS A 256 25.86 8.55 -15.09
C LYS A 256 25.76 9.65 -14.03
N LYS A 257 24.55 10.07 -13.68
CA LYS A 257 24.26 11.08 -12.67
C LYS A 257 23.58 10.47 -11.46
N LYS A 258 23.79 11.07 -10.30
CA LYS A 258 23.07 10.72 -9.07
C LYS A 258 21.79 11.56 -8.94
N VAL A 259 20.84 11.09 -8.15
CA VAL A 259 19.61 11.85 -7.85
C VAL A 259 19.94 13.26 -7.34
N GLN A 260 20.91 13.40 -6.44
CA GLN A 260 21.35 14.72 -5.94
C GLN A 260 21.90 15.64 -7.03
N ASP A 261 22.49 15.12 -8.10
CA ASP A 261 23.04 15.91 -9.20
C ASP A 261 21.92 16.42 -10.10
N ILE A 262 20.89 15.59 -10.33
CA ILE A 262 19.66 16.02 -11.03
C ILE A 262 18.96 17.18 -10.29
N ILE A 263 18.86 17.09 -8.94
CA ILE A 263 18.27 18.18 -8.14
C ILE A 263 19.04 19.48 -8.33
N LYS A 264 20.37 19.43 -8.32
CA LYS A 264 21.23 20.62 -8.55
C LYS A 264 21.05 21.22 -9.95
N GLU A 265 20.99 20.35 -10.97
CA GLU A 265 20.84 20.77 -12.38
C GLU A 265 19.50 21.48 -12.64
N LEU A 266 18.44 21.13 -11.93
CA LEU A 266 17.16 21.83 -12.03
C LEU A 266 17.24 23.30 -11.67
N SER A 267 18.24 23.71 -10.87
CA SER A 267 18.46 25.09 -10.44
C SER A 267 17.23 25.76 -9.82
N ILE A 268 16.35 24.96 -9.19
CA ILE A 268 15.16 25.45 -8.49
C ILE A 268 15.56 25.79 -7.05
N ALA A 269 15.36 27.04 -6.67
CA ALA A 269 15.69 27.52 -5.33
C ALA A 269 14.92 26.71 -4.25
N ASP A 270 15.64 26.32 -3.21
CA ASP A 270 15.12 25.63 -2.03
C ASP A 270 14.44 24.27 -2.31
N LEU A 271 14.60 23.68 -3.49
CA LEU A 271 14.04 22.37 -3.82
C LEU A 271 14.74 21.28 -3.00
N LYS A 272 13.95 20.60 -2.16
CA LYS A 272 14.41 19.46 -1.36
C LYS A 272 13.38 18.33 -1.39
N ILE A 273 13.87 17.10 -1.29
CA ILE A 273 13.00 15.95 -1.02
C ILE A 273 12.76 15.93 0.49
N LYS A 274 11.51 16.14 0.91
CA LYS A 274 11.14 16.12 2.33
C LYS A 274 11.04 14.70 2.86
N GLU A 275 10.27 13.89 2.16
CA GLU A 275 10.10 12.46 2.43
C GLU A 275 9.58 11.74 1.18
N PHE A 276 9.69 10.44 1.21
CA PHE A 276 9.06 9.56 0.24
C PHE A 276 8.46 8.34 0.93
N LEU A 277 7.53 7.70 0.25
CA LEU A 277 6.90 6.47 0.67
C LEU A 277 6.76 5.55 -0.52
N ARG A 278 7.13 4.29 -0.35
CA ARG A 278 6.91 3.22 -1.32
C ARG A 278 6.20 2.07 -0.64
N ILE A 279 5.07 1.65 -1.21
CA ILE A 279 4.34 0.45 -0.77
C ILE A 279 4.14 -0.44 -1.98
N LYS A 280 4.56 -1.69 -1.86
CA LYS A 280 4.37 -2.73 -2.87
C LYS A 280 3.73 -3.94 -2.22
N ILE A 281 2.74 -4.50 -2.89
CA ILE A 281 2.06 -5.71 -2.45
C ILE A 281 3.05 -6.87 -2.36
N GLY A 282 3.00 -7.58 -1.24
CA GLY A 282 3.85 -8.74 -0.98
C GLY A 282 5.25 -8.43 -0.40
N GLU A 283 5.52 -7.14 -0.06
CA GLU A 283 6.76 -6.72 0.62
C GLU A 283 6.54 -6.33 2.09
#